data_34b38ee02f14840c033051908bceb91d
#
_entry.id   34b38ee02f14840c033051908bceb91d
#
_cell.length_a   1.000
_cell.length_b   1.000
_cell.length_c   1.000
_cell.angle_alpha   90.00
_cell.angle_beta   90.00
_cell.angle_gamma   90.00
#
_symmetry.space_group_name_H-M   'P 1'
#
loop_
_entity.id
_entity.type
_entity.pdbx_description
1 polymer ?
#
loop_
_entity_poly.entity_id
_entity_poly.type
_entity_poly.pdbx_seq_one_letter_code
_entity_poly.pdbx_strand_id
1 'polypeptide(L)'
;FTSGSMGTPKGVMLSHRNLLANANSILHELPIRADDRTLAVLPFCHAFGNSILQTHILRGATLLLDRGLAFPSSIVESLHDMEATSFSAVPEVYGMLLKYGRLGERPLPALRYMTVAGGELRHDLAEEIARRIKPASFHVMYGQSEATARLASLQPQQLPVRRGSIGRPISGVELAVMDESNRELVANAVGMLCARGENVMLGYWRDPAAT
;
A
#
# COMPACT_ATOMS: atom_id res chain seq x y z
N PHE A 1 9.95 -11.43 5.64
CA PHE A 1 9.15 -12.40 6.40
C PHE A 1 7.68 -12.03 6.31
N THR A 2 6.79 -13.05 6.31
CA THR A 2 5.34 -12.86 6.42
C THR A 2 4.96 -12.48 7.86
N SER A 3 3.80 -11.86 8.06
CA SER A 3 3.31 -11.49 9.40
C SER A 3 2.88 -12.66 10.29
N GLY A 4 2.84 -13.87 9.74
CA GLY A 4 2.56 -15.09 10.53
C GLY A 4 1.14 -15.21 11.10
N SER A 5 0.14 -14.61 10.46
CA SER A 5 -1.26 -14.69 10.90
C SER A 5 -1.80 -16.12 11.06
N MET A 6 -1.14 -17.10 10.43
CA MET A 6 -1.48 -18.53 10.46
C MET A 6 -0.36 -19.40 11.07
N GLY A 7 0.59 -18.84 11.83
CA GLY A 7 1.67 -19.61 12.44
C GLY A 7 3.04 -18.92 12.43
N THR A 8 4.11 -19.70 12.31
CA THR A 8 5.49 -19.18 12.28
C THR A 8 5.73 -18.32 11.03
N PRO A 9 6.34 -17.12 11.17
CA PRO A 9 6.67 -16.28 10.03
C PRO A 9 7.56 -17.00 9.01
N LYS A 10 7.19 -16.94 7.72
CA LYS A 10 7.95 -17.57 6.63
C LYS A 10 8.87 -16.55 5.95
N GLY A 11 10.04 -16.99 5.56
CA GLY A 11 10.98 -16.18 4.81
C GLY A 11 10.63 -16.15 3.33
N VAL A 12 10.13 -15.04 2.83
CA VAL A 12 9.82 -14.83 1.40
C VAL A 12 11.11 -14.53 0.65
N MET A 13 11.44 -15.32 -0.38
CA MET A 13 12.61 -15.11 -1.24
C MET A 13 12.26 -14.22 -2.42
N LEU A 14 12.85 -13.02 -2.47
CA LEU A 14 12.67 -12.05 -3.53
C LEU A 14 13.97 -11.81 -4.28
N SER A 15 13.92 -11.85 -5.60
CA SER A 15 15.03 -11.45 -6.46
C SER A 15 15.03 -9.93 -6.67
N HIS A 16 16.16 -9.37 -7.12
CA HIS A 16 16.21 -7.98 -7.58
C HIS A 16 15.20 -7.69 -8.71
N ARG A 17 14.94 -8.68 -9.57
CA ARG A 17 13.93 -8.57 -10.62
C ARG A 17 12.53 -8.38 -10.04
N ASN A 18 12.15 -9.16 -9.01
CA ASN A 18 10.85 -8.99 -8.34
C ASN A 18 10.71 -7.58 -7.75
N LEU A 19 11.76 -7.10 -7.05
CA LEU A 19 11.77 -5.79 -6.43
C LEU A 19 11.63 -4.67 -7.46
N LEU A 20 12.41 -4.71 -8.54
CA LEU A 20 12.37 -3.70 -9.61
C LEU A 20 11.05 -3.74 -10.38
N ALA A 21 10.53 -4.94 -10.71
CA ALA A 21 9.25 -5.08 -11.39
C ALA A 21 8.12 -4.43 -10.57
N ASN A 22 8.04 -4.74 -9.26
CA ASN A 22 7.01 -4.16 -8.40
C ASN A 22 7.18 -2.64 -8.22
N ALA A 23 8.42 -2.17 -8.01
CA ALA A 23 8.69 -0.75 -7.85
C ALA A 23 8.31 0.05 -9.12
N ASN A 24 8.67 -0.44 -10.31
CA ASN A 24 8.29 0.19 -11.58
C ASN A 24 6.77 0.21 -11.78
N SER A 25 6.08 -0.89 -11.46
CA SER A 25 4.61 -0.96 -11.52
C SER A 25 3.96 0.06 -10.59
N ILE A 26 4.48 0.23 -9.38
CA ILE A 26 4.01 1.25 -8.43
C ILE A 26 4.25 2.66 -8.96
N LEU A 27 5.41 2.93 -9.58
CA LEU A 27 5.75 4.23 -10.18
C LEU A 27 4.86 4.58 -11.40
N HIS A 28 4.25 3.58 -12.04
CA HIS A 28 3.23 3.78 -13.07
C HIS A 28 1.86 4.18 -12.50
N GLU A 29 1.50 3.63 -11.34
CA GLU A 29 0.19 3.81 -10.73
C GLU A 29 0.10 5.07 -9.84
N LEU A 30 1.18 5.38 -9.12
CA LEU A 30 1.23 6.54 -8.23
C LEU A 30 1.99 7.71 -8.85
N PRO A 31 1.52 8.94 -8.63
CA PRO A 31 2.12 10.14 -9.21
C PRO A 31 3.40 10.57 -8.49
N ILE A 32 4.30 9.63 -8.18
CA ILE A 32 5.56 9.89 -7.45
C ILE A 32 6.50 10.71 -8.34
N ARG A 33 7.04 11.80 -7.80
CA ARG A 33 7.95 12.74 -8.46
C ARG A 33 9.28 12.84 -7.73
N ALA A 34 10.30 13.36 -8.39
CA ALA A 34 11.62 13.56 -7.80
C ALA A 34 11.63 14.63 -6.69
N ASP A 35 10.71 15.58 -6.76
CA ASP A 35 10.52 16.64 -5.76
C ASP A 35 9.59 16.22 -4.60
N ASP A 36 9.08 14.98 -4.59
CA ASP A 36 8.25 14.49 -3.50
C ASP A 36 9.06 14.33 -2.20
N ARG A 37 8.35 14.57 -1.11
CA ARG A 37 8.80 14.43 0.28
C ARG A 37 7.80 13.52 0.99
N THR A 38 8.10 12.22 1.13
CA THR A 38 7.18 11.29 1.77
C THR A 38 7.50 11.13 3.25
N LEU A 39 6.49 11.30 4.11
CA LEU A 39 6.63 10.97 5.52
C LEU A 39 6.54 9.45 5.71
N ALA A 40 7.66 8.84 6.10
CA ALA A 40 7.80 7.39 6.23
C ALA A 40 7.67 6.97 7.69
N VAL A 41 6.51 6.42 8.04
CA VAL A 41 6.21 5.89 9.39
C VAL A 41 6.18 4.36 9.43
N LEU A 42 6.11 3.71 8.27
CA LEU A 42 6.09 2.25 8.18
C LEU A 42 7.50 1.66 8.25
N PRO A 43 7.71 0.60 9.05
CA PRO A 43 9.01 -0.06 9.12
C PRO A 43 9.44 -0.61 7.75
N PHE A 44 10.66 -0.32 7.34
CA PHE A 44 11.20 -0.77 6.05
C PHE A 44 11.48 -2.29 5.98
N CYS A 45 11.41 -2.99 7.11
CA CYS A 45 11.46 -4.46 7.15
C CYS A 45 10.16 -5.13 6.68
N HIS A 46 9.06 -4.39 6.58
CA HIS A 46 7.80 -4.87 6.02
C HIS A 46 7.69 -4.54 4.55
N ALA A 47 7.04 -5.41 3.77
CA ALA A 47 6.90 -5.27 2.31
C ALA A 47 6.35 -3.90 1.89
N PHE A 48 5.34 -3.38 2.58
CA PHE A 48 4.76 -2.07 2.26
C PHE A 48 5.74 -0.92 2.54
N GLY A 49 6.36 -0.88 3.72
CA GLY A 49 7.37 0.14 4.04
C GLY A 49 8.58 0.07 3.10
N ASN A 50 9.05 -1.14 2.78
CA ASN A 50 10.12 -1.35 1.81
C ASN A 50 9.76 -0.83 0.40
N SER A 51 8.53 -1.04 -0.05
CA SER A 51 8.09 -0.52 -1.35
C SER A 51 8.10 1.00 -1.43
N ILE A 52 7.79 1.69 -0.32
CA ILE A 52 7.89 3.15 -0.22
C ILE A 52 9.36 3.59 -0.34
N LEU A 53 10.25 2.94 0.41
CA LEU A 53 11.69 3.22 0.34
C LEU A 53 12.20 3.07 -1.09
N GLN A 54 11.94 1.92 -1.73
CA GLN A 54 12.44 1.61 -3.06
C GLN A 54 11.91 2.57 -4.13
N THR A 55 10.60 2.83 -4.15
CA THR A 55 9.98 3.70 -5.16
C THR A 55 10.46 5.14 -5.06
N HIS A 56 10.64 5.66 -3.85
CA HIS A 56 11.10 7.03 -3.65
C HIS A 56 12.60 7.16 -3.98
N ILE A 57 13.44 6.18 -3.60
CA ILE A 57 14.86 6.16 -4.01
C ILE A 57 14.99 6.09 -5.54
N LEU A 58 14.25 5.18 -6.20
CA LEU A 58 14.28 5.06 -7.66
C LEU A 58 13.85 6.34 -8.38
N ARG A 59 12.97 7.12 -7.76
CA ARG A 59 12.50 8.40 -8.32
C ARG A 59 13.40 9.58 -7.95
N GLY A 60 14.34 9.41 -7.03
CA GLY A 60 15.18 10.50 -6.48
C GLY A 60 14.42 11.40 -5.51
N ALA A 61 13.34 10.92 -4.92
CA ALA A 61 12.51 11.64 -3.98
C ALA A 61 13.06 11.57 -2.54
N THR A 62 12.57 12.44 -1.68
CA THR A 62 13.01 12.55 -0.28
C THR A 62 12.15 11.69 0.65
N LEU A 63 12.80 10.96 1.55
CA LEU A 63 12.17 10.24 2.67
C LEU A 63 12.33 11.05 3.95
N LEU A 64 11.22 11.49 4.53
CA LEU A 64 11.16 12.12 5.84
C LEU A 64 10.93 11.03 6.88
N LEU A 65 11.83 10.90 7.84
CA LEU A 65 11.75 9.87 8.89
C LEU A 65 11.16 10.48 10.16
N ASP A 66 10.05 9.90 10.61
CA ASP A 66 9.42 10.26 11.87
C ASP A 66 9.41 9.04 12.81
N ARG A 67 9.62 9.30 14.08
CA ARG A 67 9.51 8.31 15.17
C ARG A 67 8.11 8.28 15.77
N GLY A 68 7.19 9.08 15.26
CA GLY A 68 5.95 9.52 15.89
C GLY A 68 4.74 8.60 15.81
N LEU A 69 4.86 7.29 15.52
CA LEU A 69 3.69 6.38 15.61
C LEU A 69 3.02 6.35 17.00
N ALA A 70 3.74 6.75 18.05
CA ALA A 70 3.20 6.78 19.41
C ALA A 70 2.13 7.88 19.62
N PHE A 71 2.19 8.96 18.81
CA PHE A 71 1.30 10.11 18.95
C PHE A 71 0.70 10.52 17.60
N PRO A 72 -0.55 10.17 17.31
CA PRO A 72 -1.20 10.48 16.03
C PRO A 72 -1.20 11.98 15.68
N SER A 73 -1.25 12.86 16.67
CA SER A 73 -1.19 14.32 16.46
C SER A 73 0.17 14.75 15.88
N SER A 74 1.27 14.16 16.35
CA SER A 74 2.61 14.50 15.85
C SER A 74 2.80 14.11 14.37
N ILE A 75 2.12 13.06 13.91
CA ILE A 75 2.15 12.71 12.48
C ILE A 75 1.54 13.84 11.63
N VAL A 76 0.38 14.39 12.03
CA VAL A 76 -0.25 15.50 11.29
C VAL A 76 0.59 16.78 11.38
N GLU A 77 1.22 17.03 12.53
CA GLU A 77 2.18 18.13 12.70
C GLU A 77 3.39 17.95 11.76
N SER A 78 4.01 16.76 11.74
CA SER A 78 5.13 16.46 10.86
C SER A 78 4.76 16.58 9.37
N LEU A 79 3.56 16.11 8.98
CA LEU A 79 3.06 16.28 7.61
C LEU A 79 3.02 17.74 7.20
N HIS A 80 2.60 18.62 8.11
CA HIS A 80 2.55 20.07 7.86
C HIS A 80 3.94 20.71 7.90
N ASP A 81 4.67 20.54 9.01
CA ASP A 81 5.89 21.30 9.31
C ASP A 81 7.06 20.87 8.42
N MET A 82 7.08 19.61 7.97
CA MET A 82 8.05 19.08 7.03
C MET A 82 7.60 19.21 5.57
N GLU A 83 6.46 19.85 5.29
CA GLU A 83 5.90 20.01 3.95
C GLU A 83 5.82 18.69 3.18
N ALA A 84 5.33 17.64 3.85
CA ALA A 84 5.22 16.33 3.24
C ALA A 84 4.22 16.33 2.08
N THR A 85 4.64 15.81 0.93
CA THR A 85 3.81 15.74 -0.28
C THR A 85 3.01 14.45 -0.36
N SER A 86 3.43 13.43 0.39
CA SER A 86 2.74 12.14 0.43
C SER A 86 2.88 11.45 1.79
N PHE A 87 1.92 10.55 2.05
CA PHE A 87 1.90 9.74 3.25
C PHE A 87 1.29 8.37 2.98
N SER A 88 1.88 7.34 3.57
CA SER A 88 1.45 5.95 3.40
C SER A 88 1.34 5.26 4.74
N ALA A 89 0.20 4.63 5.01
CA ALA A 89 -0.03 3.95 6.27
C ALA A 89 -1.02 2.77 6.14
N VAL A 90 -1.13 1.99 7.21
CA VAL A 90 -2.14 0.93 7.36
C VAL A 90 -3.47 1.51 7.86
N PRO A 91 -4.61 0.81 7.69
CA PRO A 91 -5.93 1.31 8.08
C PRO A 91 -6.02 1.78 9.54
N GLU A 92 -5.35 1.08 10.45
CA GLU A 92 -5.35 1.39 11.89
C GLU A 92 -4.74 2.77 12.17
N VAL A 93 -3.66 3.12 11.48
CA VAL A 93 -3.02 4.44 11.59
C VAL A 93 -3.98 5.52 11.13
N TYR A 94 -4.67 5.33 10.00
CA TYR A 94 -5.68 6.28 9.53
C TYR A 94 -6.85 6.45 10.52
N GLY A 95 -7.31 5.36 11.12
CA GLY A 95 -8.30 5.42 12.18
C GLY A 95 -7.85 6.26 13.38
N MET A 96 -6.58 6.12 13.79
CA MET A 96 -5.98 6.94 14.83
C MET A 96 -5.81 8.41 14.42
N LEU A 97 -5.42 8.68 13.18
CA LEU A 97 -5.27 10.05 12.67
C LEU A 97 -6.61 10.79 12.64
N LEU A 98 -7.71 10.12 12.29
CA LEU A 98 -9.04 10.71 12.33
C LEU A 98 -9.52 10.97 13.76
N LYS A 99 -9.28 10.01 14.66
CA LYS A 99 -9.82 10.06 16.02
C LYS A 99 -9.02 10.96 16.95
N TYR A 100 -7.70 10.92 16.85
CA TYR A 100 -6.77 11.57 17.78
C TYR A 100 -5.81 12.56 17.11
N GLY A 101 -5.51 12.36 15.82
CA GLY A 101 -4.56 13.17 15.06
C GLY A 101 -5.15 14.43 14.44
N ARG A 102 -6.49 14.59 14.50
CA ARG A 102 -7.20 15.74 13.90
C ARG A 102 -6.92 15.92 12.41
N LEU A 103 -6.81 14.81 11.68
CA LEU A 103 -6.61 14.85 10.23
C LEU A 103 -7.72 15.66 9.55
N GLY A 104 -7.34 16.67 8.77
CA GLY A 104 -8.26 17.59 8.08
C GLY A 104 -8.64 18.83 8.89
N GLU A 105 -8.23 18.98 10.16
CA GLU A 105 -8.41 20.22 10.93
C GLU A 105 -7.26 21.21 10.67
N ARG A 106 -6.05 20.71 10.42
CA ARG A 106 -4.89 21.51 10.01
C ARG A 106 -4.70 21.42 8.50
N PRO A 107 -4.50 22.53 7.77
CA PRO A 107 -4.20 22.48 6.35
C PRO A 107 -2.91 21.73 6.06
N LEU A 108 -2.89 20.96 4.99
CA LEU A 108 -1.70 20.24 4.49
C LEU A 108 -1.44 20.68 3.05
N PRO A 109 -0.96 21.93 2.82
CA PRO A 109 -0.92 22.53 1.48
C PRO A 109 0.05 21.84 0.52
N ALA A 110 1.09 21.19 1.03
CA ALA A 110 2.03 20.42 0.22
C ALA A 110 1.54 19.02 -0.14
N LEU A 111 0.54 18.50 0.60
CA LEU A 111 0.07 17.12 0.43
C LEU A 111 -0.61 16.93 -0.92
N ARG A 112 -0.15 15.94 -1.69
CA ARG A 112 -0.67 15.58 -3.01
C ARG A 112 -1.47 14.30 -3.00
N TYR A 113 -1.03 13.31 -2.23
CA TYR A 113 -1.72 12.03 -2.11
C TYR A 113 -1.41 11.32 -0.79
N MET A 114 -2.34 10.46 -0.39
CA MET A 114 -2.14 9.45 0.65
C MET A 114 -2.46 8.07 0.12
N THR A 115 -1.81 7.03 0.68
CA THR A 115 -2.03 5.64 0.26
C THR A 115 -2.26 4.74 1.46
N VAL A 116 -3.10 3.72 1.28
CA VAL A 116 -3.40 2.71 2.30
C VAL A 116 -3.28 1.30 1.76
N ALA A 117 -2.67 0.42 2.54
CA ALA A 117 -2.61 -1.02 2.31
C ALA A 117 -2.32 -1.76 3.62
N GLY A 118 -2.27 -3.11 3.58
CA GLY A 118 -1.81 -3.95 4.70
C GLY A 118 -2.90 -4.37 5.67
N GLY A 119 -4.15 -4.04 5.41
CA GLY A 119 -5.31 -4.46 6.20
C GLY A 119 -6.61 -4.17 5.48
N GLU A 120 -7.72 -4.69 6.01
CA GLU A 120 -9.05 -4.38 5.53
C GLU A 120 -9.40 -2.93 5.88
N LEU A 121 -9.78 -2.16 4.86
CA LEU A 121 -10.21 -0.78 5.03
C LEU A 121 -11.73 -0.68 4.91
N ARG A 122 -12.40 -0.31 5.98
CA ARG A 122 -13.83 -0.01 5.94
C ARG A 122 -14.10 1.15 4.98
N HIS A 123 -15.15 1.01 4.19
CA HIS A 123 -15.47 1.98 3.14
C HIS A 123 -15.77 3.39 3.70
N ASP A 124 -16.53 3.46 4.79
CA ASP A 124 -16.85 4.73 5.46
C ASP A 124 -15.59 5.46 5.95
N LEU A 125 -14.60 4.71 6.46
CA LEU A 125 -13.30 5.25 6.84
C LEU A 125 -12.54 5.78 5.62
N ALA A 126 -12.56 5.05 4.51
CA ALA A 126 -11.90 5.47 3.27
C ALA A 126 -12.49 6.76 2.70
N GLU A 127 -13.81 6.87 2.66
CA GLU A 127 -14.51 8.08 2.19
C GLU A 127 -14.23 9.28 3.09
N GLU A 128 -14.23 9.09 4.43
CA GLU A 128 -13.96 10.16 5.38
C GLU A 128 -12.51 10.67 5.24
N ILE A 129 -11.53 9.77 5.10
CA ILE A 129 -10.14 10.18 4.85
C ILE A 129 -10.06 10.98 3.54
N ALA A 130 -10.59 10.43 2.45
CA ALA A 130 -10.56 11.07 1.14
C ALA A 130 -11.21 12.46 1.15
N ARG A 131 -12.27 12.64 1.95
CA ARG A 131 -12.95 13.93 2.13
C ARG A 131 -12.08 14.94 2.89
N ARG A 132 -11.42 14.49 3.97
CA ARG A 132 -10.63 15.37 4.85
C ARG A 132 -9.32 15.85 4.27
N ILE A 133 -8.72 15.06 3.37
CA ILE A 133 -7.43 15.41 2.77
C ILE A 133 -7.55 16.21 1.46
N LYS A 134 -8.76 16.53 1.00
CA LYS A 134 -8.92 17.32 -0.23
C LYS A 134 -8.09 18.60 -0.21
N PRO A 135 -7.44 18.97 -1.33
CA PRO A 135 -7.55 18.41 -2.68
C PRO A 135 -6.66 17.18 -2.95
N ALA A 136 -5.90 16.69 -1.96
CA ALA A 136 -5.06 15.51 -2.12
C ALA A 136 -5.89 14.26 -2.44
N SER A 137 -5.29 13.32 -3.19
CA SER A 137 -5.96 12.06 -3.57
C SER A 137 -5.69 10.95 -2.54
N PHE A 138 -6.65 10.02 -2.39
CA PHE A 138 -6.54 8.85 -1.54
C PHE A 138 -6.58 7.56 -2.35
N HIS A 139 -5.50 6.76 -2.29
CA HIS A 139 -5.33 5.54 -3.05
C HIS A 139 -5.44 4.32 -2.14
N VAL A 140 -6.40 3.45 -2.41
CA VAL A 140 -6.55 2.15 -1.74
C VAL A 140 -5.81 1.11 -2.54
N MET A 141 -4.95 0.33 -1.87
CA MET A 141 -4.07 -0.62 -2.52
C MET A 141 -4.15 -1.99 -1.84
N TYR A 142 -3.91 -3.03 -2.60
CA TYR A 142 -3.84 -4.39 -2.13
C TYR A 142 -2.51 -5.04 -2.51
N GLY A 143 -2.00 -5.89 -1.62
CA GLY A 143 -0.80 -6.66 -1.87
C GLY A 143 -0.40 -7.55 -0.70
N GLN A 144 0.67 -8.29 -0.88
CA GLN A 144 1.21 -9.22 0.10
C GLN A 144 2.71 -9.41 -0.11
N SER A 145 3.39 -9.92 0.92
CA SER A 145 4.86 -10.12 0.89
C SER A 145 5.30 -11.07 -0.21
N GLU A 146 4.50 -12.10 -0.51
CA GLU A 146 4.73 -13.11 -1.52
C GLU A 146 4.68 -12.56 -2.96
N ALA A 147 4.13 -11.37 -3.12
CA ALA A 147 4.14 -10.63 -4.38
C ALA A 147 4.94 -9.31 -4.27
N THR A 148 6.02 -9.34 -3.50
CA THR A 148 6.92 -8.23 -3.18
C THR A 148 6.26 -7.16 -2.32
N ALA A 149 5.17 -6.54 -2.78
CA ALA A 149 4.35 -5.60 -2.00
C ALA A 149 2.97 -5.41 -2.60
N ARG A 150 2.86 -4.98 -3.86
CA ARG A 150 1.60 -4.55 -4.45
C ARG A 150 1.15 -5.46 -5.58
N LEU A 151 -0.17 -5.72 -5.60
CA LEU A 151 -0.85 -6.48 -6.64
C LEU A 151 -1.93 -5.67 -7.35
N ALA A 152 -2.67 -4.83 -6.60
CA ALA A 152 -3.78 -4.07 -7.15
C ALA A 152 -3.87 -2.66 -6.55
N SER A 153 -4.55 -1.76 -7.26
CA SER A 153 -4.81 -0.40 -6.83
C SER A 153 -6.20 0.05 -7.26
N LEU A 154 -6.95 0.65 -6.34
CA LEU A 154 -8.22 1.31 -6.62
C LEU A 154 -7.94 2.80 -6.87
N GLN A 155 -8.29 3.26 -8.06
CA GLN A 155 -8.13 4.66 -8.42
C GLN A 155 -9.03 5.55 -7.55
N PRO A 156 -8.57 6.73 -7.10
CA PRO A 156 -9.33 7.61 -6.20
C PRO A 156 -10.73 7.95 -6.69
N GLN A 157 -10.90 8.10 -8.00
CA GLN A 157 -12.20 8.42 -8.63
C GLN A 157 -13.21 7.27 -8.53
N GLN A 158 -12.73 6.04 -8.33
CA GLN A 158 -13.58 4.86 -8.22
C GLN A 158 -13.98 4.56 -6.77
N LEU A 159 -13.32 5.19 -5.79
CA LEU A 159 -13.58 4.95 -4.37
C LEU A 159 -15.07 5.08 -3.99
N PRO A 160 -15.83 6.12 -4.42
CA PRO A 160 -17.23 6.26 -4.03
C PRO A 160 -18.15 5.17 -4.61
N VAL A 161 -17.80 4.59 -5.77
CA VAL A 161 -18.67 3.66 -6.52
C VAL A 161 -18.25 2.20 -6.42
N ARG A 162 -17.01 1.92 -6.01
CA ARG A 162 -16.45 0.57 -5.91
C ARG A 162 -16.15 0.19 -4.46
N ARG A 163 -17.21 0.13 -3.65
CA ARG A 163 -17.15 -0.18 -2.22
C ARG A 163 -16.46 -1.52 -1.96
N GLY A 164 -15.47 -1.54 -1.06
CA GLY A 164 -14.74 -2.75 -0.68
C GLY A 164 -13.82 -3.34 -1.76
N SER A 165 -13.70 -2.68 -2.92
CA SER A 165 -12.85 -3.18 -4.01
C SER A 165 -11.37 -2.93 -3.72
N ILE A 166 -10.53 -3.89 -4.06
CA ILE A 166 -9.07 -3.73 -4.11
C ILE A 166 -8.59 -3.04 -5.40
N GLY A 167 -9.49 -2.74 -6.32
CA GLY A 167 -9.18 -2.09 -7.59
C GLY A 167 -8.83 -3.05 -8.72
N ARG A 168 -7.89 -2.62 -9.57
CA ARG A 168 -7.40 -3.37 -10.73
C ARG A 168 -5.95 -3.82 -10.51
N PRO A 169 -5.49 -4.90 -11.18
CA PRO A 169 -4.10 -5.27 -11.15
C PRO A 169 -3.21 -4.10 -11.61
N ILE A 170 -2.07 -3.95 -10.95
CA ILE A 170 -1.04 -2.98 -11.38
C ILE A 170 -0.34 -3.48 -12.64
N SER A 171 0.38 -2.58 -13.32
CA SER A 171 1.12 -2.91 -14.55
C SER A 171 2.01 -4.14 -14.37
N GLY A 172 1.97 -5.09 -15.32
CA GLY A 172 2.77 -6.32 -15.29
C GLY A 172 2.26 -7.40 -14.32
N VAL A 173 1.07 -7.21 -13.72
CA VAL A 173 0.41 -8.20 -12.87
C VAL A 173 -0.90 -8.64 -13.49
N GLU A 174 -1.16 -9.94 -13.48
CA GLU A 174 -2.44 -10.54 -13.82
C GLU A 174 -3.09 -11.08 -12.54
N LEU A 175 -4.39 -10.84 -12.40
CA LEU A 175 -5.21 -11.36 -11.30
C LEU A 175 -6.34 -12.18 -11.86
N ALA A 176 -6.58 -13.35 -11.27
CA ALA A 176 -7.71 -14.21 -11.58
C ALA A 176 -8.35 -14.74 -10.30
N VAL A 177 -9.65 -15.02 -10.34
CA VAL A 177 -10.35 -15.72 -9.27
C VAL A 177 -10.53 -17.18 -9.69
N MET A 178 -10.01 -18.12 -8.90
CA MET A 178 -9.96 -19.53 -9.20
C MET A 178 -10.87 -20.34 -8.28
N ASP A 179 -11.42 -21.45 -8.78
CA ASP A 179 -12.08 -22.46 -7.96
C ASP A 179 -11.06 -23.45 -7.33
N GLU A 180 -11.55 -24.39 -6.52
CA GLU A 180 -10.74 -25.43 -5.87
C GLU A 180 -10.06 -26.39 -6.89
N SER A 181 -10.52 -26.41 -8.14
CA SER A 181 -9.94 -27.19 -9.24
C SER A 181 -8.98 -26.37 -10.10
N ASN A 182 -8.56 -25.17 -9.67
CA ASN A 182 -7.72 -24.23 -10.40
C ASN A 182 -8.31 -23.79 -11.75
N ARG A 183 -9.63 -23.71 -11.88
CA ARG A 183 -10.28 -23.14 -13.06
C ARG A 183 -10.68 -21.71 -12.78
N GLU A 184 -10.43 -20.83 -13.75
CA GLU A 184 -10.82 -19.42 -13.63
C GLU A 184 -12.34 -19.27 -13.58
N LEU A 185 -12.82 -18.53 -12.61
CA LEU A 185 -14.23 -18.26 -12.39
C LEU A 185 -14.68 -17.02 -13.16
N VAL A 186 -15.96 -17.02 -13.53
CA VAL A 186 -16.60 -15.86 -14.17
C VAL A 186 -16.75 -14.70 -13.19
N ALA A 187 -16.99 -13.49 -13.74
CA ALA A 187 -17.21 -12.28 -12.94
C ALA A 187 -18.33 -12.48 -11.90
N ASN A 188 -18.16 -11.91 -10.73
CA ASN A 188 -19.03 -11.97 -9.55
C ASN A 188 -19.06 -13.36 -8.83
N ALA A 189 -18.26 -14.32 -9.24
CA ALA A 189 -18.08 -15.55 -8.46
C ALA A 189 -17.08 -15.34 -7.31
N VAL A 190 -17.25 -16.11 -6.24
CA VAL A 190 -16.36 -16.10 -5.07
C VAL A 190 -15.40 -17.28 -5.19
N GLY A 191 -14.09 -17.02 -5.02
CA GLY A 191 -13.04 -18.03 -5.09
C GLY A 191 -11.71 -17.51 -4.56
N MET A 192 -10.65 -18.24 -4.85
CA MET A 192 -9.28 -17.87 -4.46
C MET A 192 -8.72 -16.83 -5.42
N LEU A 193 -8.25 -15.70 -4.88
CA LEU A 193 -7.55 -14.70 -5.67
C LEU A 193 -6.12 -15.17 -5.97
N CYS A 194 -5.83 -15.38 -7.24
CA CYS A 194 -4.52 -15.79 -7.74
C CYS A 194 -3.86 -14.64 -8.48
N ALA A 195 -2.53 -14.55 -8.37
CA ALA A 195 -1.73 -13.54 -9.02
C ALA A 195 -0.59 -14.15 -9.84
N ARG A 196 -0.30 -13.55 -11.00
CA ARG A 196 0.86 -13.87 -11.83
C ARG A 196 1.55 -12.57 -12.24
N GLY A 197 2.89 -12.57 -12.16
CA GLY A 197 3.71 -11.42 -12.55
C GLY A 197 5.15 -11.55 -12.12
N GLU A 198 6.01 -10.69 -12.65
CA GLU A 198 7.44 -10.67 -12.30
C GLU A 198 7.71 -10.26 -10.85
N ASN A 199 6.72 -9.71 -10.16
CA ASN A 199 6.77 -9.33 -8.76
C ASN A 199 6.50 -10.50 -7.80
N VAL A 200 6.07 -11.66 -8.29
CA VAL A 200 5.80 -12.84 -7.45
C VAL A 200 7.11 -13.47 -7.00
N MET A 201 7.18 -13.86 -5.73
CA MET A 201 8.36 -14.44 -5.07
C MET A 201 8.91 -15.68 -5.77
N LEU A 202 10.16 -16.05 -5.46
CA LEU A 202 10.76 -17.32 -5.89
C LEU A 202 10.27 -18.51 -5.06
N GLY A 203 9.71 -18.27 -3.89
CA GLY A 203 9.24 -19.27 -2.95
C GLY A 203 9.58 -18.91 -1.50
N TYR A 204 9.27 -19.80 -0.57
CA TYR A 204 9.63 -19.62 0.83
C TYR A 204 11.00 -20.23 1.14
N TRP A 205 11.79 -19.52 1.93
CA TRP A 205 13.11 -19.96 2.36
C TRP A 205 13.03 -21.24 3.20
N ARG A 206 13.68 -22.32 2.73
CA ARG A 206 13.70 -23.64 3.37
C ARG A 206 12.32 -24.28 3.61
N ASP A 207 11.32 -23.90 2.83
CA ASP A 207 9.97 -24.45 2.93
C ASP A 207 9.37 -24.68 1.53
N PRO A 208 9.88 -25.66 0.78
CA PRO A 208 9.38 -25.95 -0.57
C PRO A 208 7.95 -26.52 -0.56
N ALA A 209 7.52 -27.14 0.55
CA ALA A 209 6.16 -27.69 0.65
C ALA A 209 5.09 -26.60 0.74
N ALA A 210 5.44 -25.41 1.25
CA ALA A 210 4.55 -24.25 1.31
C ALA A 210 4.67 -23.33 0.09
N THR A 211 5.65 -23.62 -0.81
CA THR A 211 5.89 -22.84 -2.02
C THR A 211 5.01 -23.35 -3.16
#